data_b0ef11ef4d174fccdae7d7d9f025beef
#
_entry.id   b0ef11ef4d174fccdae7d7d9f025beef
#
_cell.length_a   1.000
_cell.length_b   1.000
_cell.length_c   1.000
_cell.angle_alpha   90.00
_cell.angle_beta   90.00
_cell.angle_gamma   90.00
#
_symmetry.space_group_name_H-M   'P 1'
#
loop_
_entity.id
_entity.type
_entity.pdbx_description
1 polymer ?
#
loop_
_entity_poly.entity_id
_entity_poly.type
_entity_poly.pdbx_seq_one_letter_code
_entity_poly.pdbx_strand_id
1 'polypeptide(L)'
;MSSPAVTAAIHVAGFEPENDLERAVTADPRLLVGLAWGRPRRGHPEGAVGNHVADLLRTTDEWGETGRRRSDLRFIALVHDSFKYAVSPLRPRTGENHHAMRARRFAEDYTSEERLLAVIELHDRPYHLWRRHRRTGHVPDRKGDDMIARLPDLSLFVRFVELDASTEGKRPEPVEWLENELRKRELA
;
A
#
# COMPACT_ATOMS: atom_id res chain seq x y z
N MET A 1 -31.83 -4.97 -26.28
CA MET A 1 -32.13 -4.28 -25.01
C MET A 1 -30.93 -4.57 -24.10
N SER A 2 -30.01 -3.62 -24.02
CA SER A 2 -28.81 -3.75 -23.16
C SER A 2 -29.24 -3.50 -21.72
N SER A 3 -29.04 -4.49 -20.85
CA SER A 3 -29.23 -4.36 -19.42
C SER A 3 -28.27 -3.27 -18.89
N PRO A 4 -28.71 -2.31 -18.09
CA PRO A 4 -27.77 -1.36 -17.48
C PRO A 4 -26.85 -2.15 -16.54
N ALA A 5 -25.55 -2.17 -16.86
CA ALA A 5 -24.54 -2.64 -15.93
C ALA A 5 -24.68 -1.78 -14.67
N VAL A 6 -25.07 -2.41 -13.56
CA VAL A 6 -25.03 -1.79 -12.24
C VAL A 6 -23.54 -1.53 -11.96
N THR A 7 -23.08 -0.33 -12.18
CA THR A 7 -21.74 0.09 -11.83
C THR A 7 -21.67 0.00 -10.30
N ALA A 8 -21.00 -1.01 -9.79
CA ALA A 8 -20.77 -1.12 -8.35
C ALA A 8 -20.05 0.15 -7.89
N ALA A 9 -20.64 0.85 -6.92
CA ALA A 9 -20.06 2.07 -6.40
C ALA A 9 -18.75 1.74 -5.67
N ILE A 10 -17.72 2.53 -5.92
CA ILE A 10 -16.46 2.41 -5.20
C ILE A 10 -16.66 2.77 -3.72
N HIS A 11 -16.16 1.93 -2.81
CA HIS A 11 -16.24 2.13 -1.37
C HIS A 11 -15.07 2.98 -0.83
N VAL A 12 -14.87 4.16 -1.43
CA VAL A 12 -13.87 5.14 -0.99
C VAL A 12 -14.56 6.49 -0.94
N ALA A 13 -14.72 7.04 0.26
CA ALA A 13 -15.44 8.29 0.44
C ALA A 13 -14.74 9.45 -0.29
N GLY A 14 -15.49 10.20 -1.10
CA GLY A 14 -15.00 11.36 -1.82
C GLY A 14 -14.01 11.05 -2.96
N PHE A 15 -13.88 9.78 -3.36
CA PHE A 15 -12.98 9.43 -4.46
C PHE A 15 -13.56 9.83 -5.81
N GLU A 16 -12.74 10.58 -6.54
CA GLU A 16 -12.93 10.87 -7.97
C GLU A 16 -11.63 10.49 -8.71
N PRO A 17 -11.71 9.70 -9.79
CA PRO A 17 -10.52 9.30 -10.53
C PRO A 17 -9.92 10.48 -11.28
N GLU A 18 -8.63 10.71 -11.12
CA GLU A 18 -7.90 11.83 -11.76
C GLU A 18 -7.28 11.44 -13.13
N ASN A 19 -7.14 10.14 -13.39
CA ASN A 19 -6.49 9.64 -14.61
C ASN A 19 -7.12 8.32 -15.08
N ASP A 20 -6.68 7.85 -16.27
CA ASP A 20 -7.22 6.62 -16.88
C ASP A 20 -6.85 5.37 -16.11
N LEU A 21 -5.68 5.34 -15.48
CA LEU A 21 -5.23 4.21 -14.67
C LEU A 21 -6.13 4.04 -13.43
N GLU A 22 -6.44 5.13 -12.73
CA GLU A 22 -7.37 5.11 -11.60
C GLU A 22 -8.77 4.68 -12.05
N ARG A 23 -9.26 5.20 -13.17
CA ARG A 23 -10.56 4.79 -13.76
C ARG A 23 -10.58 3.29 -14.05
N ALA A 24 -9.52 2.76 -14.64
CA ALA A 24 -9.44 1.36 -15.02
C ALA A 24 -9.45 0.43 -13.81
N VAL A 25 -8.59 0.69 -12.81
CA VAL A 25 -8.51 -0.18 -11.62
C VAL A 25 -9.76 -0.12 -10.77
N THR A 26 -10.40 1.04 -10.65
CA THR A 26 -11.62 1.21 -9.83
C THR A 26 -12.89 0.68 -10.50
N ALA A 27 -12.84 0.35 -11.78
CA ALA A 27 -13.88 -0.42 -12.45
C ALA A 27 -13.78 -1.94 -12.25
N ASP A 28 -12.66 -2.45 -11.70
CA ASP A 28 -12.45 -3.89 -11.52
C ASP A 28 -13.16 -4.40 -10.26
N PRO A 29 -14.06 -5.41 -10.40
CA PRO A 29 -14.77 -5.99 -9.26
C PRO A 29 -13.84 -6.59 -8.18
N ARG A 30 -12.65 -7.05 -8.55
CA ARG A 30 -11.66 -7.60 -7.59
C ARG A 30 -11.19 -6.53 -6.62
N LEU A 31 -10.93 -5.31 -7.12
CA LEU A 31 -10.56 -4.17 -6.29
C LEU A 31 -11.72 -3.75 -5.40
N LEU A 32 -12.94 -3.64 -5.97
CA LEU A 32 -14.12 -3.20 -5.24
C LEU A 32 -14.43 -4.10 -4.02
N VAL A 33 -14.31 -5.43 -4.19
CA VAL A 33 -14.44 -6.39 -3.09
C VAL A 33 -13.40 -6.11 -2.01
N GLY A 34 -12.17 -5.81 -2.39
CA GLY A 34 -11.08 -5.52 -1.47
C GLY A 34 -11.29 -4.23 -0.69
N LEU A 35 -11.72 -3.17 -1.35
CA LEU A 35 -12.01 -1.88 -0.72
C LEU A 35 -13.16 -1.97 0.29
N ALA A 36 -14.17 -2.79 0.01
CA ALA A 36 -15.29 -3.03 0.92
C ALA A 36 -14.92 -3.94 2.11
N TRP A 37 -13.79 -4.65 2.05
CA TRP A 37 -13.39 -5.60 3.08
C TRP A 37 -12.80 -4.94 4.30
N GLY A 38 -13.11 -5.49 5.47
CA GLY A 38 -12.54 -5.11 6.76
C GLY A 38 -13.62 -4.70 7.75
N ARG A 39 -13.26 -4.76 9.04
CA ARG A 39 -14.10 -4.32 10.18
C ARG A 39 -13.23 -3.56 11.17
N PRO A 40 -13.78 -2.60 11.91
CA PRO A 40 -13.06 -1.90 12.96
C PRO A 40 -12.43 -2.88 13.95
N ARG A 41 -11.14 -2.67 14.26
CA ARG A 41 -10.38 -3.45 15.24
C ARG A 41 -9.19 -2.64 15.75
N ARG A 42 -8.57 -3.11 16.81
CA ARG A 42 -7.36 -2.46 17.37
C ARG A 42 -6.27 -2.31 16.27
N GLY A 43 -5.77 -1.10 16.08
CA GLY A 43 -4.79 -0.73 15.05
C GLY A 43 -5.39 -0.53 13.65
N HIS A 44 -6.72 -0.67 13.52
CA HIS A 44 -7.49 -0.42 12.30
C HIS A 44 -8.88 0.09 12.68
N PRO A 45 -8.99 1.27 13.33
CA PRO A 45 -10.28 1.83 13.75
C PRO A 45 -11.15 2.19 12.54
N GLU A 46 -10.56 2.50 11.42
CA GLU A 46 -11.19 2.83 10.14
C GLU A 46 -12.05 1.70 9.57
N GLY A 47 -11.73 0.44 9.90
CA GLY A 47 -12.50 -0.74 9.51
C GLY A 47 -12.24 -1.18 8.08
N ALA A 48 -13.07 -0.79 7.12
CA ALA A 48 -12.93 -1.19 5.72
C ALA A 48 -11.66 -0.57 5.08
N VAL A 49 -11.02 -1.33 4.17
CA VAL A 49 -9.83 -0.84 3.44
C VAL A 49 -10.13 0.45 2.68
N GLY A 50 -11.34 0.61 2.14
CA GLY A 50 -11.74 1.83 1.44
C GLY A 50 -11.71 3.08 2.33
N ASN A 51 -11.99 2.97 3.64
CA ASN A 51 -11.88 4.09 4.56
C ASN A 51 -10.41 4.48 4.78
N HIS A 52 -9.53 3.48 4.95
CA HIS A 52 -8.09 3.71 5.01
C HIS A 52 -7.57 4.39 3.74
N VAL A 53 -8.01 3.92 2.56
CA VAL A 53 -7.65 4.54 1.28
C VAL A 53 -8.13 5.99 1.22
N ALA A 54 -9.37 6.29 1.67
CA ALA A 54 -9.88 7.66 1.71
C ALA A 54 -9.00 8.58 2.59
N ASP A 55 -8.52 8.07 3.73
CA ASP A 55 -7.60 8.80 4.60
C ASP A 55 -6.27 9.09 3.90
N LEU A 56 -5.69 8.09 3.19
CA LEU A 56 -4.46 8.28 2.42
C LEU A 56 -4.61 9.32 1.31
N LEU A 57 -5.72 9.29 0.57
CA LEU A 57 -5.99 10.25 -0.49
C LEU A 57 -6.12 11.67 0.06
N ARG A 58 -6.86 11.84 1.17
CA ARG A 58 -6.98 13.14 1.86
C ARG A 58 -5.60 13.64 2.33
N THR A 59 -4.79 12.78 2.95
CA THR A 59 -3.44 13.17 3.39
C THR A 59 -2.55 13.53 2.20
N THR A 60 -2.69 12.85 1.06
CA THR A 60 -1.98 13.20 -0.18
C THR A 60 -2.32 14.62 -0.63
N ASP A 61 -3.60 15.03 -0.50
CA ASP A 61 -4.08 16.38 -0.79
C ASP A 61 -3.50 17.40 0.22
N GLU A 62 -3.58 17.10 1.52
CA GLU A 62 -3.06 17.94 2.60
C GLU A 62 -1.55 18.17 2.49
N TRP A 63 -0.80 17.19 2.01
CA TRP A 63 0.65 17.30 1.76
C TRP A 63 0.99 18.09 0.51
N GLY A 64 -0.01 18.47 -0.30
CA GLY A 64 0.18 19.24 -1.52
C GLY A 64 0.91 18.47 -2.62
N GLU A 65 0.80 17.16 -2.64
CA GLU A 65 1.43 16.33 -3.67
C GLU A 65 0.84 16.65 -5.06
N THR A 66 1.70 16.80 -6.05
CA THR A 66 1.30 17.19 -7.42
C THR A 66 1.96 16.34 -8.50
N GLY A 67 1.45 16.46 -9.72
CA GLY A 67 2.04 15.83 -10.91
C GLY A 67 2.15 14.30 -10.77
N ARG A 68 3.26 13.77 -11.26
CA ARG A 68 3.49 12.32 -11.28
C ARG A 68 3.47 11.68 -9.89
N ARG A 69 4.10 12.33 -8.89
CA ARG A 69 4.15 11.81 -7.52
C ARG A 69 2.75 11.65 -6.94
N ARG A 70 1.88 12.64 -7.16
CA ARG A 70 0.47 12.54 -6.75
C ARG A 70 -0.22 11.33 -7.38
N SER A 71 -0.12 11.18 -8.69
CA SER A 71 -0.74 10.05 -9.40
C SER A 71 -0.22 8.70 -8.91
N ASP A 72 1.08 8.60 -8.66
CA ASP A 72 1.72 7.39 -8.16
C ASP A 72 1.22 7.02 -6.77
N LEU A 73 1.22 7.96 -5.82
CA LEU A 73 0.77 7.75 -4.45
C LEU A 73 -0.70 7.35 -4.41
N ARG A 74 -1.56 7.99 -5.21
CA ARG A 74 -2.98 7.66 -5.30
C ARG A 74 -3.21 6.26 -5.85
N PHE A 75 -2.51 5.88 -6.92
CA PHE A 75 -2.59 4.52 -7.47
C PHE A 75 -2.14 3.46 -6.46
N ILE A 76 -1.00 3.66 -5.81
CA ILE A 76 -0.50 2.75 -4.78
C ILE A 76 -1.50 2.67 -3.62
N ALA A 77 -2.04 3.79 -3.15
CA ALA A 77 -3.03 3.83 -2.08
C ALA A 77 -4.26 2.99 -2.39
N LEU A 78 -4.81 3.08 -3.62
CA LEU A 78 -5.96 2.28 -4.05
C LEU A 78 -5.71 0.78 -4.00
N VAL A 79 -4.48 0.33 -4.29
CA VAL A 79 -4.21 -1.09 -4.57
C VAL A 79 -3.52 -1.82 -3.42
N HIS A 80 -2.59 -1.19 -2.67
CA HIS A 80 -1.62 -1.86 -1.78
C HIS A 80 -2.25 -2.86 -0.79
N ASP A 81 -3.37 -2.52 -0.20
CA ASP A 81 -4.06 -3.29 0.85
C ASP A 81 -5.35 -3.99 0.39
N SER A 82 -5.79 -3.75 -0.83
CA SER A 82 -7.10 -4.20 -1.34
C SER A 82 -7.22 -5.72 -1.49
N PHE A 83 -6.13 -6.48 -1.34
CA PHE A 83 -6.14 -7.93 -1.44
C PHE A 83 -5.99 -8.67 -0.10
N LYS A 84 -6.18 -7.98 1.03
CA LYS A 84 -6.20 -8.59 2.37
C LYS A 84 -7.29 -9.66 2.50
N TYR A 85 -8.43 -9.49 1.85
CA TYR A 85 -9.54 -10.46 1.85
C TYR A 85 -9.17 -11.81 1.23
N ALA A 86 -8.24 -11.81 0.27
CA ALA A 86 -7.87 -12.99 -0.51
C ALA A 86 -6.79 -13.85 0.18
N VAL A 87 -6.26 -13.41 1.34
CA VAL A 87 -5.22 -14.14 2.08
C VAL A 87 -5.83 -15.32 2.82
N SER A 88 -5.40 -16.54 2.48
CA SER A 88 -5.84 -17.75 3.16
C SER A 88 -5.31 -17.82 4.60
N PRO A 89 -6.18 -18.01 5.60
CA PRO A 89 -5.75 -18.22 6.99
C PRO A 89 -5.06 -19.58 7.22
N LEU A 90 -5.24 -20.54 6.29
CA LEU A 90 -4.72 -21.90 6.38
C LEU A 90 -3.28 -22.06 5.85
N ARG A 91 -2.72 -21.00 5.28
CA ARG A 91 -1.35 -20.99 4.71
C ARG A 91 -0.49 -19.92 5.34
N PRO A 92 0.84 -20.09 5.39
CA PRO A 92 1.75 -19.00 5.78
C PRO A 92 1.48 -17.75 4.93
N ARG A 93 1.47 -16.59 5.56
CA ARG A 93 1.27 -15.29 4.90
C ARG A 93 2.56 -14.81 4.24
N THR A 94 3.05 -15.57 3.27
CA THR A 94 4.29 -15.31 2.52
C THR A 94 4.10 -15.63 1.05
N GLY A 95 4.95 -15.07 0.18
CA GLY A 95 4.88 -15.29 -1.26
C GLY A 95 3.48 -14.98 -1.82
N GLU A 96 2.95 -15.85 -2.64
CA GLU A 96 1.62 -15.71 -3.28
C GLU A 96 0.44 -15.66 -2.28
N ASN A 97 0.65 -16.03 -1.02
CA ASN A 97 -0.37 -15.87 0.03
C ASN A 97 -0.18 -14.59 0.86
N HIS A 98 0.66 -13.66 0.43
CA HIS A 98 0.80 -12.35 1.04
C HIS A 98 -0.08 -11.33 0.32
N HIS A 99 -0.79 -10.45 1.06
CA HIS A 99 -1.69 -9.47 0.45
C HIS A 99 -0.97 -8.53 -0.51
N ALA A 100 0.23 -8.07 -0.16
CA ALA A 100 1.04 -7.18 -0.97
C ALA A 100 1.49 -7.82 -2.29
N MET A 101 1.83 -9.11 -2.28
CA MET A 101 2.14 -9.85 -3.51
C MET A 101 0.89 -9.99 -4.40
N ARG A 102 -0.28 -10.27 -3.80
CA ARG A 102 -1.54 -10.32 -4.54
C ARG A 102 -1.92 -8.97 -5.13
N ALA A 103 -1.71 -7.89 -4.38
CA ALA A 103 -1.90 -6.53 -4.84
C ALA A 103 -0.97 -6.20 -6.03
N ARG A 104 0.30 -6.59 -5.94
CA ARG A 104 1.26 -6.47 -7.05
C ARG A 104 0.78 -7.24 -8.28
N ARG A 105 0.37 -8.52 -8.15
CA ARG A 105 -0.14 -9.31 -9.27
C ARG A 105 -1.36 -8.68 -9.93
N PHE A 106 -2.25 -8.10 -9.15
CA PHE A 106 -3.37 -7.34 -9.68
C PHE A 106 -2.90 -6.08 -10.43
N ALA A 107 -1.97 -5.32 -9.86
CA ALA A 107 -1.44 -4.11 -10.48
C ALA A 107 -0.74 -4.38 -11.82
N GLU A 108 -0.10 -5.54 -11.99
CA GLU A 108 0.55 -5.98 -13.23
C GLU A 108 -0.42 -6.09 -14.43
N ASP A 109 -1.74 -6.25 -14.18
CA ASP A 109 -2.77 -6.20 -15.24
C ASP A 109 -2.97 -4.78 -15.81
N TYR A 110 -2.50 -3.74 -15.11
CA TYR A 110 -2.75 -2.33 -15.42
C TYR A 110 -1.49 -1.51 -15.70
N THR A 111 -0.34 -1.92 -15.18
CA THR A 111 0.93 -1.21 -15.37
C THR A 111 2.11 -2.16 -15.37
N SER A 112 3.13 -1.82 -16.16
CA SER A 112 4.44 -2.49 -16.13
C SER A 112 5.51 -1.64 -15.41
N GLU A 113 5.13 -0.55 -14.75
CA GLU A 113 6.07 0.32 -14.06
C GLU A 113 6.60 -0.33 -12.77
N GLU A 114 7.78 -0.95 -12.84
CA GLU A 114 8.38 -1.66 -11.71
C GLU A 114 8.52 -0.80 -10.45
N ARG A 115 8.72 0.52 -10.58
CA ARG A 115 8.77 1.43 -9.43
C ARG A 115 7.46 1.47 -8.62
N LEU A 116 6.28 1.35 -9.27
CA LEU A 116 4.98 1.26 -8.61
C LEU A 116 4.77 -0.14 -8.02
N LEU A 117 5.05 -1.16 -8.83
CA LEU A 117 4.88 -2.57 -8.45
C LEU A 117 5.73 -2.95 -7.24
N ALA A 118 6.97 -2.46 -7.18
CA ALA A 118 7.86 -2.69 -6.06
C ALA A 118 7.37 -2.03 -4.77
N VAL A 119 6.84 -0.79 -4.84
CA VAL A 119 6.27 -0.13 -3.67
C VAL A 119 5.05 -0.90 -3.16
N ILE A 120 4.13 -1.30 -4.05
CA ILE A 120 2.95 -2.12 -3.68
C ILE A 120 3.39 -3.42 -2.99
N GLU A 121 4.39 -4.12 -3.52
CA GLU A 121 4.86 -5.39 -2.95
C GLU A 121 5.55 -5.23 -1.59
N LEU A 122 6.30 -4.15 -1.41
CA LEU A 122 7.24 -4.01 -0.29
C LEU A 122 6.76 -3.04 0.81
N HIS A 123 5.59 -2.39 0.65
CA HIS A 123 5.13 -1.32 1.52
C HIS A 123 5.13 -1.67 3.02
N ASP A 124 4.79 -2.89 3.38
CA ASP A 124 4.73 -3.35 4.77
C ASP A 124 6.04 -3.98 5.28
N ARG A 125 7.06 -4.08 4.41
CA ARG A 125 8.36 -4.68 4.76
C ARG A 125 9.07 -3.95 5.92
N PRO A 126 9.10 -2.61 5.98
CA PRO A 126 9.67 -1.87 7.10
C PRO A 126 9.04 -2.26 8.44
N TYR A 127 7.71 -2.37 8.50
CA TYR A 127 6.99 -2.81 9.70
C TYR A 127 7.41 -4.22 10.14
N HIS A 128 7.55 -5.16 9.22
CA HIS A 128 7.96 -6.52 9.54
C HIS A 128 9.41 -6.60 10.03
N LEU A 129 10.32 -5.83 9.43
CA LEU A 129 11.73 -5.76 9.83
C LEU A 129 11.86 -5.08 11.20
N TRP A 130 11.18 -3.96 11.44
CA TRP A 130 11.11 -3.31 12.74
C TRP A 130 10.57 -4.23 13.83
N ARG A 131 9.47 -4.97 13.58
CA ARG A 131 8.95 -5.96 14.54
C ARG A 131 9.98 -7.04 14.87
N ARG A 132 10.73 -7.48 13.88
CA ARG A 132 11.84 -8.42 14.10
C ARG A 132 12.89 -7.77 14.99
N HIS A 133 13.33 -6.55 14.66
CA HIS A 133 14.30 -5.79 15.47
C HIS A 133 13.84 -5.68 16.92
N ARG A 134 12.62 -5.27 17.16
CA ARG A 134 12.06 -5.20 18.53
C ARG A 134 12.08 -6.52 19.29
N ARG A 135 11.87 -7.62 18.61
CA ARG A 135 11.80 -8.93 19.23
C ARG A 135 13.18 -9.56 19.51
N THR A 136 14.13 -9.33 18.62
CA THR A 136 15.43 -10.03 18.63
C THR A 136 16.62 -9.11 18.91
N GLY A 137 16.40 -7.79 19.00
CA GLY A 137 17.46 -6.77 19.10
C GLY A 137 18.27 -6.61 17.82
N HIS A 138 17.98 -7.38 16.77
CA HIS A 138 18.80 -7.41 15.55
C HIS A 138 17.97 -7.70 14.29
N VAL A 139 18.31 -7.01 13.22
CA VAL A 139 17.93 -7.37 11.84
C VAL A 139 19.22 -7.55 11.05
N PRO A 140 19.44 -8.69 10.39
CA PRO A 140 20.61 -8.85 9.53
C PRO A 140 20.60 -7.77 8.42
N ASP A 141 21.72 -7.07 8.22
CA ASP A 141 21.85 -5.97 7.25
C ASP A 141 21.38 -6.40 5.85
N ARG A 142 21.72 -7.64 5.45
CA ARG A 142 21.26 -8.25 4.20
C ARG A 142 19.75 -8.11 3.97
N LYS A 143 18.90 -8.16 5.01
CA LYS A 143 17.43 -8.05 4.83
C LYS A 143 16.99 -6.63 4.47
N GLY A 144 17.68 -5.63 5.00
CA GLY A 144 17.50 -4.23 4.60
C GLY A 144 18.03 -4.01 3.18
N ASP A 145 19.22 -4.52 2.90
CA ASP A 145 19.87 -4.42 1.59
C ASP A 145 19.03 -5.09 0.49
N ASP A 146 18.53 -6.31 0.74
CA ASP A 146 17.63 -7.04 -0.16
C ASP A 146 16.33 -6.25 -0.45
N MET A 147 15.78 -5.54 0.55
CA MET A 147 14.60 -4.70 0.36
C MET A 147 14.94 -3.50 -0.53
N ILE A 148 16.01 -2.77 -0.20
CA ILE A 148 16.42 -1.54 -0.89
C ILE A 148 16.82 -1.85 -2.34
N ALA A 149 17.57 -2.92 -2.57
CA ALA A 149 18.00 -3.32 -3.92
C ALA A 149 16.84 -3.64 -4.89
N ARG A 150 15.64 -3.89 -4.35
CA ARG A 150 14.42 -4.17 -5.13
C ARG A 150 13.57 -2.94 -5.40
N LEU A 151 13.98 -1.76 -4.95
CA LEU A 151 13.24 -0.50 -5.08
C LEU A 151 13.88 0.39 -6.14
N PRO A 152 13.32 0.45 -7.38
CA PRO A 152 13.82 1.35 -8.42
C PRO A 152 13.64 2.84 -8.07
N ASP A 153 12.68 3.16 -7.20
CA ASP A 153 12.39 4.50 -6.71
C ASP A 153 12.25 4.49 -5.18
N LEU A 154 13.39 4.65 -4.50
CA LEU A 154 13.45 4.68 -3.05
C LEU A 154 12.69 5.88 -2.46
N SER A 155 12.73 7.04 -3.14
CA SER A 155 12.03 8.25 -2.70
C SER A 155 10.51 8.07 -2.70
N LEU A 156 9.96 7.45 -3.73
CA LEU A 156 8.53 7.11 -3.79
C LEU A 156 8.16 6.10 -2.69
N PHE A 157 9.01 5.10 -2.46
CA PHE A 157 8.78 4.10 -1.43
C PHE A 157 8.74 4.70 -0.03
N VAL A 158 9.73 5.53 0.33
CA VAL A 158 9.77 6.20 1.63
C VAL A 158 8.54 7.08 1.80
N ARG A 159 8.21 7.89 0.79
CA ARG A 159 7.03 8.77 0.83
C ARG A 159 5.73 8.00 1.00
N PHE A 160 5.59 6.85 0.36
CA PHE A 160 4.40 6.01 0.54
C PHE A 160 4.36 5.36 1.94
N VAL A 161 5.48 4.89 2.48
CA VAL A 161 5.53 4.32 3.85
C VAL A 161 5.17 5.38 4.90
N GLU A 162 5.63 6.63 4.74
CA GLU A 162 5.22 7.77 5.56
C GLU A 162 3.72 8.00 5.47
N LEU A 163 3.19 8.03 4.24
CA LEU A 163 1.76 8.23 3.97
C LEU A 163 0.91 7.12 4.64
N ASP A 164 1.25 5.86 4.46
CA ASP A 164 0.53 4.74 5.08
C ASP A 164 0.58 4.81 6.61
N ALA A 165 1.69 5.26 7.18
CA ALA A 165 1.87 5.42 8.63
C ALA A 165 1.19 6.66 9.21
N SER A 166 0.74 7.62 8.40
CA SER A 166 0.12 8.87 8.87
C SER A 166 -1.32 8.70 9.37
N THR A 167 -1.97 7.56 9.07
CA THR A 167 -3.36 7.33 9.43
C THR A 167 -3.54 6.98 10.91
N GLU A 168 -4.74 7.26 11.44
CA GLU A 168 -5.06 7.03 12.85
C GLU A 168 -4.79 5.59 13.29
N GLY A 169 -4.23 5.42 14.49
CA GLY A 169 -3.94 4.12 15.09
C GLY A 169 -2.65 3.46 14.60
N LYS A 170 -1.96 4.03 13.62
CA LYS A 170 -0.65 3.57 13.17
C LYS A 170 0.47 4.04 14.14
N ARG A 171 1.59 3.37 14.07
CA ARG A 171 2.77 3.65 14.89
C ARG A 171 3.84 4.34 14.06
N PRO A 172 4.52 5.39 14.55
CA PRO A 172 5.62 6.05 13.84
C PRO A 172 6.91 5.23 13.81
N GLU A 173 7.13 4.35 14.78
CA GLU A 173 8.40 3.67 14.97
C GLU A 173 8.89 2.82 13.77
N PRO A 174 8.02 2.20 12.94
CA PRO A 174 8.47 1.54 11.71
C PRO A 174 9.07 2.50 10.68
N VAL A 175 8.53 3.73 10.58
CA VAL A 175 9.06 4.78 9.69
C VAL A 175 10.40 5.26 10.22
N GLU A 176 10.49 5.62 11.50
CA GLU A 176 11.73 6.02 12.17
C GLU A 176 12.83 4.95 12.03
N TRP A 177 12.44 3.68 12.13
CA TRP A 177 13.35 2.56 11.90
C TRP A 177 13.88 2.54 10.46
N LEU A 178 12.99 2.71 9.47
CA LEU A 178 13.36 2.76 8.06
C LEU A 178 14.33 3.91 7.78
N GLU A 179 14.02 5.12 8.23
CA GLU A 179 14.89 6.29 8.08
C GLU A 179 16.27 6.08 8.69
N ASN A 180 16.34 5.46 9.88
CA ASN A 180 17.59 5.11 10.53
C ASN A 180 18.41 4.11 9.70
N GLU A 181 17.75 3.11 9.11
CA GLU A 181 18.40 2.13 8.24
C GLU A 181 18.92 2.76 6.95
N LEU A 182 18.19 3.72 6.38
CA LEU A 182 18.63 4.46 5.18
C LEU A 182 19.81 5.38 5.50
N ARG A 183 19.78 6.11 6.62
CA ARG A 183 20.91 6.95 7.08
C ARG A 183 22.19 6.15 7.30
N LYS A 184 22.12 4.96 7.88
CA LYS A 184 23.28 4.06 8.03
C LYS A 184 23.91 3.66 6.70
N ARG A 185 23.14 3.71 5.60
CA ARG A 185 23.57 3.36 4.24
C ARG A 185 23.86 4.58 3.39
N GLU A 186 23.82 5.79 3.97
CA GLU A 186 24.01 7.07 3.27
C GLU A 186 23.01 7.27 2.10
N LEU A 187 21.76 6.79 2.27
CA LEU A 187 20.70 6.83 1.27
C LEU A 187 19.55 7.80 1.65
N ALA A 188 19.65 8.52 2.76
CA ALA A 188 18.67 9.50 3.25
C ALA A 188 19.28 10.89 3.34
#